data_397682b14e822d56f7ec4284736f220f
#
_entry.id   397682b14e822d56f7ec4284736f220f
#
_cell.length_a   1.000
_cell.length_b   1.000
_cell.length_c   1.000
_cell.angle_alpha   90.00
_cell.angle_beta   90.00
_cell.angle_gamma   90.00
#
_symmetry.space_group_name_H-M   'P 1'
#
loop_
_entity.id
_entity.type
_entity.pdbx_description
1 polymer ?
#
loop_
_entity_poly.entity_id
_entity_poly.type
_entity_poly.pdbx_seq_one_letter_code
_entity_poly.pdbx_strand_id
1 'polypeptide(L)'
;MMNEKALCTARELAIGYGKTLLLSDICLGVQPGQILTLIGPNGAGKSTLLRTLAGQLAPMGGTVLLAGKDLTAYTGTERAKKLALMAPHSRRMELTTCFDFVSAGRYPYTGRLGILSAEDRQQVHRALELVGAAQLADRDFNRISDGQRQRILLARALCQQPEVILLDEPTSFLDIKGKIELLTILGTLAHTQKLAVILSLHELELAEKIADTVVCVSPGGVSGVLTPEQAFQPENIRALYGLTEQQYTALFGTPEPEAEKAPAGKPQFEHYVRSGQKLLRCGYTTGTCAALGAAGAARLLLTGREPETVALRTPKGIVVEVAPLWCRRTDTGAACAIRKDGGDDVDVTTGLPVIASVVLEPDAPGVRIFGGEGVGRVTKPGLDQPVGEAAINHVPRQMIAEALEREAENAAYTADFQHQGRRQGRRSILDKIGNAFVLRPDCLHHFRGACRGSEHEYPCGYDFRHGGQGG
;
A
#
# COMPACT_ATOMS: atom_id res chain seq x y z
N MET A 1 -20.34 14.62 14.95
CA MET A 1 -21.05 13.72 15.89
C MET A 1 -20.14 12.57 16.21
N MET A 2 -19.65 12.43 17.45
CA MET A 2 -18.81 11.29 17.84
C MET A 2 -19.69 10.04 17.95
N ASN A 3 -19.24 8.98 17.26
CA ASN A 3 -20.01 7.75 17.08
C ASN A 3 -20.12 7.00 18.42
N GLU A 4 -21.34 6.71 18.90
CA GLU A 4 -21.62 5.99 20.18
C GLU A 4 -21.03 4.57 20.24
N LYS A 5 -20.48 4.07 19.13
CA LYS A 5 -19.92 2.71 19.00
C LYS A 5 -18.41 2.61 19.23
N ALA A 6 -17.70 3.71 19.50
CA ALA A 6 -16.26 3.68 19.68
C ALA A 6 -15.87 2.98 20.99
N LEU A 7 -14.87 2.08 20.92
CA LEU A 7 -14.35 1.33 22.10
C LEU A 7 -13.40 2.17 22.94
N CYS A 8 -12.55 3.02 22.32
CA CYS A 8 -11.70 3.95 23.02
C CYS A 8 -11.90 5.34 22.43
N THR A 9 -12.15 6.33 23.29
CA THR A 9 -12.44 7.70 22.87
C THR A 9 -11.69 8.69 23.76
N ALA A 10 -11.04 9.69 23.17
CA ALA A 10 -10.53 10.88 23.84
C ALA A 10 -11.47 12.05 23.55
N ARG A 11 -11.84 12.81 24.59
CA ARG A 11 -12.66 14.02 24.49
C ARG A 11 -11.92 15.19 25.09
N GLU A 12 -11.61 16.20 24.30
CA GLU A 12 -10.91 17.43 24.70
C GLU A 12 -9.66 17.11 25.55
N LEU A 13 -8.97 16.03 25.20
CA LEU A 13 -7.90 15.45 26.01
C LEU A 13 -6.67 16.36 25.93
N ALA A 14 -6.13 16.72 27.09
CA ALA A 14 -4.86 17.41 27.27
C ALA A 14 -3.84 16.46 27.89
N ILE A 15 -2.63 16.39 27.30
CA ILE A 15 -1.56 15.49 27.72
C ILE A 15 -0.24 16.23 27.96
N GLY A 16 0.57 15.71 28.86
CA GLY A 16 1.87 16.28 29.19
C GLY A 16 2.55 15.60 30.38
N TYR A 17 3.56 16.24 30.93
CA TYR A 17 4.32 15.74 32.07
C TYR A 17 4.43 16.80 33.18
N GLY A 18 4.07 16.44 34.39
CA GLY A 18 4.09 17.32 35.54
C GLY A 18 3.21 18.56 35.30
N LYS A 19 3.80 19.73 35.12
CA LYS A 19 3.09 20.99 34.80
C LYS A 19 3.22 21.39 33.34
N THR A 20 3.96 20.63 32.53
CA THR A 20 4.24 21.00 31.13
C THR A 20 3.20 20.35 30.24
N LEU A 21 2.32 21.17 29.66
CA LEU A 21 1.37 20.76 28.62
C LEU A 21 2.13 20.47 27.33
N LEU A 22 1.84 19.32 26.73
CA LEU A 22 2.44 18.92 25.45
C LEU A 22 1.46 19.09 24.29
N LEU A 23 0.24 18.60 24.45
CA LEU A 23 -0.84 18.68 23.46
C LEU A 23 -2.17 18.87 24.19
N SER A 24 -3.09 19.62 23.55
CA SER A 24 -4.46 19.86 24.04
C SER A 24 -5.49 19.59 22.94
N ASP A 25 -6.76 19.66 23.33
CA ASP A 25 -7.93 19.59 22.45
C ASP A 25 -8.00 18.33 21.59
N ILE A 26 -7.43 17.23 22.09
CA ILE A 26 -7.37 15.97 21.36
C ILE A 26 -8.74 15.30 21.41
N CYS A 27 -9.35 15.15 20.21
CA CYS A 27 -10.59 14.45 20.02
C CYS A 27 -10.39 13.31 19.01
N LEU A 28 -10.39 12.08 19.49
CA LEU A 28 -10.27 10.89 18.64
C LEU A 28 -11.12 9.73 19.16
N GLY A 29 -11.38 8.74 18.32
CA GLY A 29 -12.08 7.52 18.70
C GLY A 29 -11.78 6.39 17.74
N VAL A 30 -11.69 5.17 18.25
CA VAL A 30 -11.50 3.94 17.46
C VAL A 30 -12.68 3.00 17.69
N GLN A 31 -13.17 2.41 16.60
CA GLN A 31 -14.29 1.47 16.61
C GLN A 31 -13.81 0.01 16.68
N PRO A 32 -14.69 -0.94 17.05
CA PRO A 32 -14.35 -2.37 16.92
C PRO A 32 -13.97 -2.72 15.49
N GLY A 33 -12.81 -3.36 15.31
CA GLY A 33 -12.34 -3.77 14.00
C GLY A 33 -11.67 -2.66 13.18
N GLN A 34 -11.38 -1.53 13.78
CA GLN A 34 -10.77 -0.38 13.12
C GLN A 34 -9.30 -0.21 13.54
N ILE A 35 -8.47 0.20 12.59
CA ILE A 35 -7.07 0.59 12.81
C ILE A 35 -6.95 2.10 12.68
N LEU A 36 -6.66 2.77 13.80
CA LEU A 36 -6.33 4.18 13.86
C LEU A 36 -4.81 4.34 13.95
N THR A 37 -4.23 5.03 12.99
CA THR A 37 -2.78 5.23 12.94
C THR A 37 -2.41 6.66 13.31
N LEU A 38 -1.45 6.81 14.24
CA LEU A 38 -0.87 8.08 14.62
C LEU A 38 0.40 8.31 13.79
N ILE A 39 0.45 9.40 13.03
CA ILE A 39 1.64 9.82 12.27
C ILE A 39 2.14 11.17 12.74
N GLY A 40 3.42 11.47 12.51
CA GLY A 40 4.02 12.76 12.83
C GLY A 40 5.48 12.64 13.28
N PRO A 41 6.18 13.77 13.42
CA PRO A 41 7.61 13.79 13.74
C PRO A 41 7.93 13.18 15.10
N ASN A 42 9.21 12.84 15.28
CA ASN A 42 9.71 12.36 16.56
C ASN A 42 9.57 13.44 17.63
N GLY A 43 9.18 13.04 18.83
CA GLY A 43 8.95 13.98 19.92
C GLY A 43 7.63 14.76 19.90
N ALA A 44 6.78 14.57 18.87
CA ALA A 44 5.48 15.26 18.77
C ALA A 44 4.45 14.85 19.83
N GLY A 45 4.70 13.78 20.61
CA GLY A 45 3.79 13.38 21.69
C GLY A 45 3.00 12.11 21.43
N LYS A 46 3.23 11.37 20.33
CA LYS A 46 2.53 10.12 19.99
C LYS A 46 2.57 9.08 21.12
N SER A 47 3.77 8.80 21.65
CA SER A 47 3.95 7.86 22.77
C SER A 47 3.29 8.34 24.06
N THR A 48 3.31 9.67 24.31
CA THR A 48 2.64 10.27 25.46
C THR A 48 1.12 10.11 25.34
N LEU A 49 0.58 10.34 24.14
CA LEU A 49 -0.83 10.13 23.86
C LEU A 49 -1.24 8.66 24.08
N LEU A 50 -0.50 7.70 23.52
CA LEU A 50 -0.77 6.27 23.73
C LEU A 50 -0.73 5.87 25.20
N ARG A 51 0.26 6.38 25.97
CA ARG A 51 0.35 6.10 27.43
C ARG A 51 -0.80 6.72 28.20
N THR A 52 -1.26 7.91 27.81
CA THR A 52 -2.43 8.56 28.44
C THR A 52 -3.71 7.80 28.11
N LEU A 53 -3.91 7.38 26.86
CA LEU A 53 -5.03 6.51 26.46
C LEU A 53 -5.01 5.16 27.19
N ALA A 54 -3.82 4.63 27.49
CA ALA A 54 -3.67 3.40 28.29
C ALA A 54 -3.90 3.62 29.79
N GLY A 55 -4.03 4.87 30.25
CA GLY A 55 -4.12 5.21 31.65
C GLY A 55 -2.82 4.99 32.45
N GLN A 56 -1.67 4.94 31.75
CA GLN A 56 -0.35 4.94 32.39
C GLN A 56 0.09 6.36 32.80
N LEU A 57 -0.41 7.38 32.11
CA LEU A 57 -0.26 8.77 32.44
C LEU A 57 -1.63 9.37 32.71
N ALA A 58 -1.74 10.18 33.76
CA ALA A 58 -2.95 10.93 34.03
C ALA A 58 -3.12 12.04 32.97
N PRO A 59 -4.33 12.26 32.45
CA PRO A 59 -4.60 13.40 31.59
C PRO A 59 -4.44 14.70 32.36
N MET A 60 -3.98 15.76 31.70
CA MET A 60 -3.92 17.11 32.26
C MET A 60 -5.28 17.84 32.12
N GLY A 61 -6.16 17.37 31.25
CA GLY A 61 -7.52 17.84 31.03
C GLY A 61 -8.27 16.92 30.12
N GLY A 62 -9.59 17.07 30.02
CA GLY A 62 -10.44 16.22 29.23
C GLY A 62 -10.63 14.82 29.81
N THR A 63 -11.12 13.90 29.01
CA THR A 63 -11.46 12.52 29.46
C THR A 63 -11.10 11.48 28.42
N VAL A 64 -10.76 10.27 28.91
CA VAL A 64 -10.64 9.07 28.09
C VAL A 64 -11.76 8.10 28.46
N LEU A 65 -12.54 7.68 27.48
CA LEU A 65 -13.60 6.69 27.68
C LEU A 65 -13.14 5.34 27.07
N LEU A 66 -13.35 4.27 27.81
CA LEU A 66 -13.16 2.88 27.36
C LEU A 66 -14.51 2.16 27.42
N ALA A 67 -14.97 1.66 26.27
CA ALA A 67 -16.31 1.08 26.15
C ALA A 67 -17.44 1.98 26.74
N GLY A 68 -17.33 3.29 26.48
CA GLY A 68 -18.32 4.29 26.93
C GLY A 68 -18.21 4.72 28.40
N LYS A 69 -17.36 4.09 29.22
CA LYS A 69 -17.14 4.42 30.63
C LYS A 69 -15.80 5.15 30.81
N ASP A 70 -15.75 6.14 31.69
CA ASP A 70 -14.51 6.84 32.03
C ASP A 70 -13.40 5.87 32.44
N LEU A 71 -12.21 6.04 31.89
CA LEU A 71 -11.05 5.17 32.13
C LEU A 71 -10.65 5.14 33.60
N THR A 72 -10.84 6.24 34.35
CA THR A 72 -10.55 6.35 35.78
C THR A 72 -11.52 5.57 36.64
N ALA A 73 -12.69 5.25 36.14
CA ALA A 73 -13.71 4.47 36.83
C ALA A 73 -13.48 2.94 36.76
N TYR A 74 -12.45 2.49 36.02
CA TYR A 74 -12.02 1.10 36.00
C TYR A 74 -10.93 0.84 37.03
N THR A 75 -11.01 -0.30 37.70
CA THR A 75 -9.84 -0.84 38.43
C THR A 75 -8.71 -1.19 37.45
N GLY A 76 -7.48 -1.26 37.93
CA GLY A 76 -6.34 -1.67 37.09
C GLY A 76 -6.56 -3.03 36.42
N THR A 77 -7.14 -3.97 37.12
CA THR A 77 -7.45 -5.32 36.60
C THR A 77 -8.55 -5.31 35.55
N GLU A 78 -9.64 -4.57 35.77
CA GLU A 78 -10.73 -4.44 34.79
C GLU A 78 -10.24 -3.77 33.52
N ARG A 79 -9.47 -2.69 33.67
CA ARG A 79 -8.86 -2.00 32.52
C ARG A 79 -7.94 -2.91 31.73
N ALA A 80 -7.06 -3.66 32.42
CA ALA A 80 -6.13 -4.58 31.79
C ALA A 80 -6.81 -5.73 31.04
N LYS A 81 -8.05 -6.11 31.38
CA LYS A 81 -8.85 -7.07 30.60
C LYS A 81 -9.40 -6.52 29.30
N LYS A 82 -9.49 -5.18 29.16
CA LYS A 82 -10.10 -4.53 28.00
C LYS A 82 -9.09 -3.83 27.09
N LEU A 83 -7.98 -3.38 27.65
CA LEU A 83 -7.01 -2.57 26.96
C LEU A 83 -5.59 -3.06 27.24
N ALA A 84 -4.83 -3.33 26.17
CA ALA A 84 -3.42 -3.66 26.24
C ALA A 84 -2.57 -2.56 25.60
N LEU A 85 -1.38 -2.31 26.16
CA LEU A 85 -0.37 -1.43 25.60
C LEU A 85 0.92 -2.21 25.32
N MET A 86 1.39 -2.16 24.09
CA MET A 86 2.72 -2.60 23.70
C MET A 86 3.62 -1.38 23.52
N ALA A 87 4.60 -1.23 24.42
CA ALA A 87 5.60 -0.18 24.35
C ALA A 87 6.93 -0.70 23.78
N PRO A 88 7.74 0.14 23.09
CA PRO A 88 8.93 -0.31 22.37
C PRO A 88 10.06 -0.83 23.23
N HIS A 89 10.08 -0.53 24.51
CA HIS A 89 11.14 -0.92 25.43
C HIS A 89 10.65 -1.86 26.52
N SER A 90 10.94 -3.15 26.39
CA SER A 90 10.89 -4.05 27.54
C SER A 90 12.25 -4.06 28.25
N ARG A 91 12.22 -3.93 29.58
CA ARG A 91 13.40 -4.21 30.42
C ARG A 91 13.89 -5.64 30.16
N ARG A 92 15.20 -5.83 30.15
CA ARG A 92 15.78 -7.19 30.14
C ARG A 92 15.24 -7.92 31.36
N MET A 93 14.67 -9.09 31.15
CA MET A 93 14.20 -9.98 32.20
C MET A 93 15.18 -11.16 32.26
N GLU A 94 15.81 -11.36 33.41
CA GLU A 94 16.73 -12.48 33.57
C GLU A 94 15.97 -13.80 33.67
N LEU A 95 16.53 -14.86 33.05
CA LEU A 95 16.05 -16.25 33.12
C LEU A 95 14.56 -16.44 32.74
N THR A 96 14.06 -15.71 31.76
CA THR A 96 12.64 -15.76 31.36
C THR A 96 12.51 -16.37 29.97
N THR A 97 11.74 -17.44 29.82
CA THR A 97 11.37 -18.00 28.52
C THR A 97 10.36 -17.09 27.81
N CYS A 98 10.22 -17.25 26.47
CA CYS A 98 9.18 -16.53 25.75
C CYS A 98 7.77 -16.89 26.25
N PHE A 99 7.55 -18.15 26.65
CA PHE A 99 6.29 -18.58 27.27
C PHE A 99 6.02 -17.82 28.56
N ASP A 100 7.01 -17.75 29.47
CA ASP A 100 6.86 -17.03 30.75
C ASP A 100 6.60 -15.53 30.51
N PHE A 101 7.29 -14.95 29.54
CA PHE A 101 7.10 -13.55 29.20
C PHE A 101 5.68 -13.27 28.68
N VAL A 102 5.14 -14.13 27.79
CA VAL A 102 3.77 -14.00 27.26
C VAL A 102 2.75 -14.27 28.35
N SER A 103 3.04 -15.21 29.27
CA SER A 103 2.15 -15.59 30.39
C SER A 103 1.86 -14.42 31.33
N ALA A 104 2.75 -13.42 31.40
CA ALA A 104 2.47 -12.19 32.17
C ALA A 104 1.24 -11.42 31.62
N GLY A 105 0.82 -11.64 30.37
CA GLY A 105 -0.45 -11.15 29.83
C GLY A 105 -1.68 -11.72 30.54
N ARG A 106 -1.55 -12.84 31.29
CA ARG A 106 -2.64 -13.46 32.05
C ARG A 106 -2.79 -12.93 33.44
N TYR A 107 -1.91 -12.06 33.95
CA TYR A 107 -2.01 -11.51 35.33
C TYR A 107 -3.38 -10.90 35.67
N PRO A 108 -4.13 -10.27 34.76
CA PRO A 108 -5.48 -9.81 35.07
C PRO A 108 -6.49 -10.92 35.39
N TYR A 109 -6.17 -12.17 35.06
CA TYR A 109 -7.02 -13.34 35.19
C TYR A 109 -6.55 -14.29 36.32
N THR A 110 -5.24 -14.28 36.63
CA THR A 110 -4.68 -15.05 37.71
C THR A 110 -4.95 -14.36 39.05
N GLY A 111 -5.26 -15.14 40.09
CA GLY A 111 -5.47 -14.59 41.41
C GLY A 111 -4.18 -13.98 42.00
N ARG A 112 -4.22 -13.64 43.32
CA ARG A 112 -3.08 -13.02 44.04
C ARG A 112 -1.76 -13.78 43.95
N LEU A 113 -1.81 -15.11 43.75
CA LEU A 113 -0.62 -15.97 43.67
C LEU A 113 -0.05 -16.03 42.25
N GLY A 114 -0.69 -15.46 41.22
CA GLY A 114 -0.21 -15.47 39.84
C GLY A 114 -0.12 -16.87 39.21
N ILE A 115 -0.81 -17.87 39.76
CA ILE A 115 -0.76 -19.25 39.27
C ILE A 115 -1.61 -19.37 38.02
N LEU A 116 -0.99 -19.83 36.91
CA LEU A 116 -1.69 -20.08 35.65
C LEU A 116 -2.56 -21.32 35.71
N SER A 117 -3.83 -21.20 35.37
CA SER A 117 -4.72 -22.33 35.13
C SER A 117 -4.35 -23.05 33.82
N ALA A 118 -4.97 -24.20 33.56
CA ALA A 118 -4.83 -24.90 32.29
C ALA A 118 -5.35 -24.04 31.11
N GLU A 119 -6.43 -23.29 31.31
CA GLU A 119 -7.00 -22.37 30.35
C GLU A 119 -6.03 -21.20 30.05
N ASP A 120 -5.41 -20.61 31.07
CA ASP A 120 -4.42 -19.56 30.90
C ASP A 120 -3.22 -20.03 30.04
N ARG A 121 -2.72 -21.24 30.30
CA ARG A 121 -1.64 -21.84 29.51
C ARG A 121 -2.06 -22.02 28.04
N GLN A 122 -3.28 -22.47 27.78
CA GLN A 122 -3.83 -22.59 26.45
C GLN A 122 -3.90 -21.23 25.76
N GLN A 123 -4.31 -20.16 26.44
CA GLN A 123 -4.33 -18.81 25.90
C GLN A 123 -2.92 -18.29 25.58
N VAL A 124 -1.90 -18.64 26.37
CA VAL A 124 -0.50 -18.32 26.07
C VAL A 124 -0.07 -18.99 24.75
N HIS A 125 -0.32 -20.29 24.60
CA HIS A 125 0.00 -21.00 23.35
C HIS A 125 -0.74 -20.40 22.16
N ARG A 126 -2.05 -20.15 22.29
CA ARG A 126 -2.85 -19.52 21.24
C ARG A 126 -2.30 -18.14 20.84
N ALA A 127 -1.87 -17.33 21.80
CA ALA A 127 -1.29 -16.02 21.52
C ALA A 127 0.05 -16.14 20.75
N LEU A 128 0.88 -17.13 21.11
CA LEU A 128 2.13 -17.43 20.40
C LEU A 128 1.88 -17.93 18.97
N GLU A 129 0.85 -18.75 18.77
CA GLU A 129 0.42 -19.23 17.44
C GLU A 129 -0.06 -18.09 16.56
N LEU A 130 -0.91 -17.19 17.10
CA LEU A 130 -1.45 -16.03 16.37
C LEU A 130 -0.35 -15.14 15.77
N VAL A 131 0.80 -15.03 16.42
CA VAL A 131 1.92 -14.23 15.93
C VAL A 131 2.99 -15.07 15.19
N GLY A 132 2.73 -16.35 14.96
CA GLY A 132 3.69 -17.25 14.30
C GLY A 132 4.97 -17.46 15.10
N ALA A 133 4.89 -17.51 16.45
CA ALA A 133 6.03 -17.63 17.34
C ALA A 133 5.96 -18.85 18.29
N ALA A 134 5.09 -19.84 18.02
CA ALA A 134 4.90 -21.01 18.87
C ALA A 134 6.21 -21.78 19.13
N GLN A 135 7.08 -21.89 18.11
CA GLN A 135 8.38 -22.56 18.18
C GLN A 135 9.40 -21.84 19.08
N LEU A 136 9.09 -20.64 19.55
CA LEU A 136 9.95 -19.86 20.43
C LEU A 136 9.58 -20.00 21.91
N ALA A 137 8.50 -20.72 22.25
CA ALA A 137 7.95 -20.78 23.59
C ALA A 137 9.02 -21.04 24.68
N ASP A 138 9.87 -22.04 24.49
CA ASP A 138 10.88 -22.46 25.45
C ASP A 138 12.22 -21.71 25.31
N ARG A 139 12.34 -20.79 24.35
CA ARG A 139 13.57 -20.01 24.15
C ARG A 139 13.67 -18.88 25.18
N ASP A 140 14.90 -18.57 25.57
CA ASP A 140 15.21 -17.38 26.36
C ASP A 140 14.83 -16.12 25.59
N PHE A 141 13.98 -15.31 26.18
CA PHE A 141 13.49 -14.05 25.59
C PHE A 141 14.61 -13.07 25.25
N ASN A 142 15.74 -13.09 25.95
CA ASN A 142 16.87 -12.21 25.68
C ASN A 142 17.77 -12.73 24.54
N ARG A 143 17.60 -13.98 24.08
CA ARG A 143 18.42 -14.63 23.07
C ARG A 143 17.72 -14.80 21.72
N ILE A 144 16.57 -14.14 21.53
CA ILE A 144 15.87 -14.11 20.25
C ILE A 144 16.18 -12.83 19.47
N SER A 145 15.97 -12.85 18.14
CA SER A 145 16.17 -11.66 17.29
C SER A 145 15.16 -10.57 17.62
N ASP A 146 15.44 -9.33 17.21
CA ASP A 146 14.54 -8.21 17.46
C ASP A 146 13.16 -8.41 16.79
N GLY A 147 13.11 -8.99 15.58
CA GLY A 147 11.85 -9.35 14.94
C GLY A 147 11.05 -10.41 15.70
N GLN A 148 11.74 -11.43 16.22
CA GLN A 148 11.12 -12.43 17.09
C GLN A 148 10.64 -11.78 18.38
N ARG A 149 11.42 -10.87 18.96
CA ARG A 149 11.06 -10.14 20.18
C ARG A 149 9.79 -9.31 19.99
N GLN A 150 9.64 -8.61 18.86
CA GLN A 150 8.42 -7.84 18.56
C GLN A 150 7.17 -8.74 18.49
N ARG A 151 7.29 -9.94 17.88
CA ARG A 151 6.19 -10.91 17.88
C ARG A 151 5.84 -11.40 19.30
N ILE A 152 6.83 -11.65 20.13
CA ILE A 152 6.60 -12.07 21.54
C ILE A 152 5.96 -10.93 22.35
N LEU A 153 6.36 -9.67 22.13
CA LEU A 153 5.72 -8.50 22.74
C LEU A 153 4.25 -8.39 22.33
N LEU A 154 3.96 -8.58 21.05
CA LEU A 154 2.59 -8.60 20.54
C LEU A 154 1.80 -9.78 21.11
N ALA A 155 2.39 -10.99 21.16
CA ALA A 155 1.77 -12.16 21.78
C ALA A 155 1.36 -11.89 23.23
N ARG A 156 2.23 -11.25 24.03
CA ARG A 156 1.90 -10.88 25.40
C ARG A 156 0.69 -9.95 25.49
N ALA A 157 0.63 -8.96 24.61
CA ALA A 157 -0.50 -8.02 24.57
C ALA A 157 -1.80 -8.73 24.16
N LEU A 158 -1.74 -9.63 23.16
CA LEU A 158 -2.89 -10.42 22.70
C LEU A 158 -3.33 -11.48 23.72
N CYS A 159 -2.39 -12.06 24.47
CA CYS A 159 -2.66 -13.02 25.53
C CYS A 159 -3.55 -12.44 26.65
N GLN A 160 -3.56 -11.12 26.78
CA GLN A 160 -4.43 -10.36 27.67
C GLN A 160 -5.90 -10.36 27.20
N GLN A 161 -6.18 -10.78 25.96
CA GLN A 161 -7.49 -10.79 25.32
C GLN A 161 -8.19 -9.40 25.35
N PRO A 162 -7.50 -8.34 24.90
CA PRO A 162 -8.04 -6.99 24.96
C PRO A 162 -9.11 -6.74 23.90
N GLU A 163 -10.01 -5.79 24.14
CA GLU A 163 -10.92 -5.23 23.15
C GLU A 163 -10.21 -4.12 22.34
N VAL A 164 -9.23 -3.45 22.97
CA VAL A 164 -8.42 -2.37 22.38
C VAL A 164 -6.94 -2.65 22.58
N ILE A 165 -6.14 -2.56 21.53
CA ILE A 165 -4.68 -2.65 21.63
C ILE A 165 -4.04 -1.34 21.19
N LEU A 166 -3.11 -0.85 22.00
CA LEU A 166 -2.30 0.33 21.73
C LEU A 166 -0.87 -0.12 21.44
N LEU A 167 -0.29 0.34 20.33
CA LEU A 167 1.03 -0.11 19.87
C LEU A 167 1.90 1.11 19.59
N ASP A 168 2.96 1.25 20.38
CA ASP A 168 3.92 2.35 20.20
C ASP A 168 5.09 1.87 19.35
N GLU A 169 5.17 2.31 18.10
CA GLU A 169 6.19 1.98 17.11
C GLU A 169 6.43 0.45 16.96
N PRO A 170 5.41 -0.35 16.65
CA PRO A 170 5.53 -1.81 16.63
C PRO A 170 6.46 -2.33 15.54
N THR A 171 6.77 -1.53 14.52
CA THR A 171 7.63 -1.89 13.38
C THR A 171 9.11 -1.52 13.60
N SER A 172 9.45 -0.85 14.69
CA SER A 172 10.83 -0.46 14.99
C SER A 172 11.74 -1.69 15.09
N PHE A 173 12.94 -1.59 14.53
CA PHE A 173 13.96 -2.65 14.48
C PHE A 173 13.62 -3.88 13.63
N LEU A 174 12.52 -3.85 12.86
CA LEU A 174 12.17 -4.90 11.94
C LEU A 174 12.73 -4.61 10.53
N ASP A 175 13.13 -5.66 9.85
CA ASP A 175 13.35 -5.62 8.40
C ASP A 175 12.00 -5.48 7.66
N ILE A 176 12.04 -5.21 6.36
CA ILE A 176 10.83 -5.00 5.55
C ILE A 176 9.88 -6.19 5.64
N LYS A 177 10.39 -7.43 5.60
CA LYS A 177 9.59 -8.64 5.71
C LYS A 177 8.88 -8.71 7.06
N GLY A 178 9.61 -8.49 8.15
CA GLY A 178 9.05 -8.49 9.51
C GLY A 178 7.99 -7.42 9.71
N LYS A 179 8.16 -6.22 9.15
CA LYS A 179 7.15 -5.14 9.17
C LYS A 179 5.87 -5.56 8.49
N ILE A 180 5.97 -6.09 7.27
CA ILE A 180 4.80 -6.55 6.49
C ILE A 180 4.07 -7.67 7.23
N GLU A 181 4.79 -8.68 7.74
CA GLU A 181 4.20 -9.79 8.48
C GLU A 181 3.46 -9.31 9.74
N LEU A 182 4.08 -8.42 10.53
CA LEU A 182 3.47 -7.87 11.74
C LEU A 182 2.19 -7.08 11.41
N LEU A 183 2.25 -6.20 10.42
CA LEU A 183 1.09 -5.39 10.01
C LEU A 183 -0.02 -6.25 9.41
N THR A 184 0.32 -7.31 8.67
CA THR A 184 -0.67 -8.28 8.16
C THR A 184 -1.38 -9.01 9.30
N ILE A 185 -0.64 -9.41 10.35
CA ILE A 185 -1.24 -10.03 11.56
C ILE A 185 -2.20 -9.03 12.23
N LEU A 186 -1.77 -7.77 12.43
CA LEU A 186 -2.61 -6.73 13.03
C LEU A 186 -3.87 -6.45 12.21
N GLY A 187 -3.76 -6.31 10.89
CA GLY A 187 -4.89 -6.13 9.97
C GLY A 187 -5.88 -7.30 10.06
N THR A 188 -5.37 -8.53 10.05
CA THR A 188 -6.21 -9.73 10.20
C THR A 188 -6.94 -9.72 11.54
N LEU A 189 -6.25 -9.47 12.66
CA LEU A 189 -6.85 -9.44 13.98
C LEU A 189 -7.91 -8.32 14.11
N ALA A 190 -7.61 -7.13 13.59
CA ALA A 190 -8.56 -6.04 13.60
C ALA A 190 -9.83 -6.42 12.83
N HIS A 191 -9.72 -6.74 11.56
CA HIS A 191 -10.90 -6.89 10.71
C HIS A 191 -11.68 -8.18 10.97
N THR A 192 -11.00 -9.30 11.31
CA THR A 192 -11.69 -10.59 11.54
C THR A 192 -12.15 -10.79 12.97
N GLN A 193 -11.37 -10.36 13.97
CA GLN A 193 -11.68 -10.54 15.39
C GLN A 193 -12.27 -9.30 16.05
N LYS A 194 -12.50 -8.23 15.28
CA LYS A 194 -13.06 -6.96 15.75
C LYS A 194 -12.20 -6.28 16.82
N LEU A 195 -10.89 -6.54 16.82
CA LEU A 195 -9.95 -5.86 17.70
C LEU A 195 -9.82 -4.39 17.28
N ALA A 196 -10.01 -3.45 18.19
CA ALA A 196 -9.72 -2.05 17.93
C ALA A 196 -8.21 -1.80 18.12
N VAL A 197 -7.57 -1.18 17.12
CA VAL A 197 -6.11 -0.96 17.12
C VAL A 197 -5.82 0.53 17.04
N ILE A 198 -4.98 1.05 17.94
CA ILE A 198 -4.37 2.38 17.80
C ILE A 198 -2.86 2.17 17.78
N LEU A 199 -2.19 2.60 16.72
CA LEU A 199 -0.74 2.43 16.61
C LEU A 199 -0.05 3.69 16.14
N SER A 200 1.21 3.89 16.57
CA SER A 200 2.09 4.91 16.01
C SER A 200 3.02 4.28 14.97
N LEU A 201 3.19 4.94 13.83
CA LEU A 201 4.12 4.54 12.79
C LEU A 201 4.97 5.75 12.34
N HIS A 202 6.21 5.47 11.96
CA HIS A 202 7.12 6.45 11.36
C HIS A 202 7.14 6.36 9.84
N GLU A 203 6.93 5.14 9.32
CA GLU A 203 6.93 4.88 7.88
C GLU A 203 5.56 5.25 7.29
N LEU A 204 5.53 6.40 6.57
CA LEU A 204 4.30 6.92 5.98
C LEU A 204 3.63 5.94 5.03
N GLU A 205 4.41 5.23 4.22
CA GLU A 205 3.92 4.24 3.27
C GLU A 205 3.22 3.06 3.93
N LEU A 206 3.74 2.60 5.08
CA LEU A 206 3.13 1.52 5.85
C LEU A 206 1.89 2.02 6.58
N ALA A 207 1.93 3.26 7.09
CA ALA A 207 0.81 3.89 7.75
C ALA A 207 -0.38 4.06 6.80
N GLU A 208 -0.14 4.52 5.57
CA GLU A 208 -1.16 4.68 4.54
C GLU A 208 -1.86 3.35 4.20
N LYS A 209 -1.09 2.25 4.13
CA LYS A 209 -1.61 0.94 3.73
C LYS A 209 -2.40 0.21 4.82
N ILE A 210 -2.06 0.42 6.09
CA ILE A 210 -2.69 -0.30 7.20
C ILE A 210 -3.85 0.46 7.83
N ALA A 211 -3.86 1.81 7.74
CA ALA A 211 -4.80 2.64 8.46
C ALA A 211 -6.20 2.61 7.85
N ASP A 212 -7.22 2.40 8.68
CA ASP A 212 -8.60 2.76 8.33
C ASP A 212 -8.85 4.25 8.59
N THR A 213 -8.19 4.81 9.60
CA THR A 213 -8.22 6.23 9.93
C THR A 213 -6.84 6.70 10.43
N VAL A 214 -6.57 7.97 10.27
CA VAL A 214 -5.28 8.59 10.61
C VAL A 214 -5.49 9.81 11.48
N VAL A 215 -4.57 10.01 12.43
CA VAL A 215 -4.47 11.24 13.22
C VAL A 215 -3.04 11.77 13.10
N CYS A 216 -2.90 13.01 12.64
CA CYS A 216 -1.63 13.70 12.53
C CYS A 216 -1.29 14.37 13.87
N VAL A 217 -0.12 14.08 14.42
CA VAL A 217 0.37 14.61 15.68
C VAL A 217 1.60 15.46 15.42
N SER A 218 1.52 16.75 15.70
CA SER A 218 2.60 17.73 15.54
C SER A 218 2.88 18.48 16.84
N PRO A 219 4.03 19.15 16.98
CA PRO A 219 4.29 20.02 18.14
C PRO A 219 3.28 21.17 18.32
N GLY A 220 2.54 21.50 17.28
CA GLY A 220 1.51 22.55 17.27
C GLY A 220 0.10 22.06 17.54
N GLY A 221 -0.13 20.74 17.69
CA GLY A 221 -1.46 20.21 17.91
C GLY A 221 -1.70 18.85 17.26
N VAL A 222 -2.94 18.40 17.38
CA VAL A 222 -3.40 17.11 16.84
C VAL A 222 -4.53 17.39 15.84
N SER A 223 -4.46 16.77 14.66
CA SER A 223 -5.56 16.86 13.69
C SER A 223 -6.82 16.17 14.21
N GLY A 224 -7.96 16.46 13.59
CA GLY A 224 -9.10 15.55 13.69
C GLY A 224 -8.79 14.17 13.10
N VAL A 225 -9.72 13.24 13.24
CA VAL A 225 -9.64 11.92 12.62
C VAL A 225 -9.87 12.09 11.11
N LEU A 226 -8.89 11.70 10.32
CA LEU A 226 -8.85 11.82 8.86
C LEU A 226 -8.95 10.45 8.21
N THR A 227 -9.41 10.40 6.95
CA THR A 227 -9.19 9.22 6.11
C THR A 227 -7.73 9.15 5.65
N PRO A 228 -7.19 7.98 5.26
CA PRO A 228 -5.85 7.90 4.71
C PRO A 228 -5.65 8.86 3.54
N GLU A 229 -6.60 8.94 2.61
CA GLU A 229 -6.52 9.83 1.45
C GLU A 229 -6.40 11.31 1.84
N GLN A 230 -7.04 11.73 2.93
CA GLN A 230 -6.93 13.10 3.44
C GLN A 230 -5.60 13.33 4.15
N ALA A 231 -5.19 12.38 5.02
CA ALA A 231 -3.99 12.54 5.84
C ALA A 231 -2.69 12.58 5.00
N PHE A 232 -2.64 11.79 3.92
CA PHE A 232 -1.45 11.64 3.08
C PHE A 232 -1.42 12.61 1.89
N GLN A 233 -2.32 13.61 1.84
CA GLN A 233 -2.21 14.71 0.88
C GLN A 233 -0.87 15.44 1.03
N PRO A 234 -0.22 15.85 -0.08
CA PRO A 234 1.07 16.53 -0.07
C PRO A 234 1.13 17.71 0.91
N GLU A 235 0.08 18.52 0.95
CA GLU A 235 -0.03 19.69 1.82
C GLU A 235 -0.01 19.31 3.30
N ASN A 236 -0.75 18.24 3.65
CA ASN A 236 -0.83 17.76 5.04
C ASN A 236 0.50 17.17 5.50
N ILE A 237 1.16 16.37 4.66
CA ILE A 237 2.49 15.81 4.98
C ILE A 237 3.54 16.91 5.08
N ARG A 238 3.52 17.90 4.18
CA ARG A 238 4.44 19.04 4.24
C ARG A 238 4.23 19.83 5.53
N ALA A 239 2.99 20.15 5.86
CA ALA A 239 2.65 20.85 7.10
C ALA A 239 3.04 20.05 8.35
N LEU A 240 2.76 18.74 8.37
CA LEU A 240 3.04 17.85 9.49
C LEU A 240 4.52 17.75 9.83
N TYR A 241 5.38 17.66 8.81
CA TYR A 241 6.83 17.49 8.97
C TYR A 241 7.63 18.79 8.76
N GLY A 242 6.98 19.90 8.47
CA GLY A 242 7.64 21.19 8.22
C GLY A 242 8.49 21.18 6.95
N LEU A 243 8.09 20.43 5.92
CA LEU A 243 8.85 20.29 4.68
C LEU A 243 8.57 21.44 3.72
N THR A 244 9.63 21.95 3.09
CA THR A 244 9.47 22.84 1.92
C THR A 244 8.98 22.01 0.72
N GLU A 245 8.41 22.69 -0.30
CA GLU A 245 8.00 22.03 -1.53
C GLU A 245 9.16 21.30 -2.23
N GLN A 246 10.33 21.92 -2.24
CA GLN A 246 11.54 21.31 -2.82
C GLN A 246 11.95 20.04 -2.06
N GLN A 247 11.90 20.06 -0.72
CA GLN A 247 12.20 18.87 0.10
C GLN A 247 11.18 17.76 -0.11
N TYR A 248 9.90 18.11 -0.16
CA TYR A 248 8.84 17.14 -0.45
C TYR A 248 9.04 16.51 -1.83
N THR A 249 9.23 17.34 -2.86
CA THR A 249 9.45 16.88 -4.24
C THR A 249 10.71 16.01 -4.38
N ALA A 250 11.78 16.34 -3.66
CA ALA A 250 13.01 15.54 -3.68
C ALA A 250 12.84 14.15 -3.06
N LEU A 251 11.93 14.00 -2.09
CA LEU A 251 11.68 12.73 -1.38
C LEU A 251 10.56 11.91 -2.02
N PHE A 252 9.48 12.55 -2.45
CA PHE A 252 8.24 11.92 -2.89
C PHE A 252 7.94 12.12 -4.38
N GLY A 253 8.77 12.87 -5.09
CA GLY A 253 8.51 13.32 -6.47
C GLY A 253 7.65 14.59 -6.51
N THR A 254 7.50 15.18 -7.67
CA THR A 254 6.48 16.24 -7.88
C THR A 254 5.11 15.63 -7.63
N PRO A 255 4.26 16.25 -6.77
CA PRO A 255 2.87 15.81 -6.68
C PRO A 255 2.31 15.90 -8.11
N GLU A 256 1.86 14.76 -8.64
CA GLU A 256 1.09 14.82 -9.88
C GLU A 256 -0.10 15.74 -9.64
N PRO A 257 -0.41 16.66 -10.57
CA PRO A 257 -1.65 17.41 -10.48
C PRO A 257 -2.75 16.37 -10.29
N GLU A 258 -3.57 16.55 -9.25
CA GLU A 258 -4.67 15.65 -8.94
C GLU A 258 -5.40 15.33 -10.25
N ALA A 259 -5.16 14.13 -10.77
CA ALA A 259 -6.09 13.59 -11.74
C ALA A 259 -7.40 13.51 -10.95
N GLU A 260 -8.31 14.46 -11.21
CA GLU A 260 -9.66 14.45 -10.67
C GLU A 260 -10.07 12.98 -10.60
N LYS A 261 -10.34 12.49 -9.40
CA LYS A 261 -10.91 11.15 -9.22
C LYS A 261 -12.18 11.17 -10.04
N ALA A 262 -12.05 10.73 -11.30
CA ALA A 262 -13.23 10.51 -12.11
C ALA A 262 -14.15 9.65 -11.24
N PRO A 263 -15.42 10.04 -11.05
CA PRO A 263 -16.34 9.29 -10.22
C PRO A 263 -16.23 7.84 -10.65
N ALA A 264 -16.27 6.91 -9.69
CA ALA A 264 -16.18 5.48 -9.94
C ALA A 264 -17.26 5.14 -10.99
N GLY A 265 -16.88 5.38 -12.24
CA GLY A 265 -17.70 5.11 -13.42
C GLY A 265 -17.83 3.60 -13.56
N LYS A 266 -18.88 3.14 -14.22
CA LYS A 266 -19.07 1.75 -14.64
C LYS A 266 -17.74 1.21 -15.16
N PRO A 267 -17.35 -0.06 -14.85
CA PRO A 267 -16.12 -0.63 -15.35
C PRO A 267 -16.01 -0.39 -16.85
N GLN A 268 -14.90 0.22 -17.28
CA GLN A 268 -14.69 0.62 -18.69
C GLN A 268 -14.53 -0.59 -19.62
N PHE A 269 -14.28 -1.76 -19.04
CA PHE A 269 -14.10 -3.01 -19.76
C PHE A 269 -14.91 -4.12 -19.12
N GLU A 270 -15.90 -4.63 -19.86
CA GLU A 270 -16.78 -5.72 -19.44
C GLU A 270 -16.53 -6.95 -20.32
N HIS A 271 -15.68 -7.84 -19.86
CA HIS A 271 -15.46 -9.14 -20.46
C HIS A 271 -15.45 -10.21 -19.35
N TYR A 272 -16.24 -11.24 -19.54
CA TYR A 272 -16.44 -12.28 -18.53
C TYR A 272 -16.04 -13.66 -19.09
N VAL A 273 -15.34 -14.43 -18.24
CA VAL A 273 -14.97 -15.83 -18.54
C VAL A 273 -15.55 -16.75 -17.48
N ARG A 274 -16.06 -17.88 -17.91
CA ARG A 274 -16.58 -18.90 -17.01
C ARG A 274 -15.43 -19.76 -16.48
N SER A 275 -15.26 -19.79 -15.16
CA SER A 275 -14.33 -20.69 -14.47
C SER A 275 -15.13 -21.59 -13.53
N GLY A 276 -15.39 -22.84 -13.93
CA GLY A 276 -16.28 -23.74 -13.22
C GLY A 276 -17.71 -23.19 -13.15
N GLN A 277 -18.24 -22.99 -11.93
CA GLN A 277 -19.58 -22.42 -11.70
C GLN A 277 -19.58 -20.90 -11.55
N LYS A 278 -18.42 -20.23 -11.53
CA LYS A 278 -18.31 -18.78 -11.34
C LYS A 278 -18.07 -18.08 -12.68
N LEU A 279 -18.74 -16.95 -12.86
CA LEU A 279 -18.49 -15.99 -13.93
C LEU A 279 -17.51 -14.96 -13.38
N LEU A 280 -16.30 -14.90 -13.93
CA LEU A 280 -15.24 -13.98 -13.49
C LEU A 280 -15.10 -12.84 -14.50
N ARG A 281 -15.05 -11.61 -14.02
CA ARG A 281 -14.74 -10.44 -14.83
C ARG A 281 -13.25 -10.41 -15.15
N CYS A 282 -12.93 -10.36 -16.42
CA CYS A 282 -11.55 -10.21 -16.88
C CYS A 282 -11.08 -8.77 -16.72
N GLY A 283 -9.84 -8.61 -16.29
CA GLY A 283 -9.08 -7.37 -16.40
C GLY A 283 -8.14 -7.39 -17.60
N TYR A 284 -7.28 -6.40 -17.69
CA TYR A 284 -6.23 -6.32 -18.70
C TYR A 284 -4.85 -6.14 -18.05
N THR A 285 -3.84 -6.73 -18.68
CA THR A 285 -2.48 -6.81 -18.14
C THR A 285 -1.76 -5.46 -18.20
N THR A 286 -0.69 -5.31 -17.41
CA THR A 286 0.23 -4.15 -17.48
C THR A 286 0.75 -3.91 -18.89
N GLY A 287 1.05 -4.99 -19.63
CA GLY A 287 1.46 -4.91 -21.04
C GLY A 287 0.37 -4.35 -21.95
N THR A 288 -0.89 -4.68 -21.71
CA THR A 288 -2.05 -4.09 -22.42
C THR A 288 -2.19 -2.61 -22.10
N CYS A 289 -2.04 -2.22 -20.83
CA CYS A 289 -2.05 -0.80 -20.43
C CYS A 289 -0.92 -0.02 -21.11
N ALA A 290 0.27 -0.60 -21.16
CA ALA A 290 1.43 0.02 -21.81
C ALA A 290 1.20 0.25 -23.32
N ALA A 291 0.61 -0.74 -24.00
CA ALA A 291 0.29 -0.60 -25.43
C ALA A 291 -0.83 0.42 -25.68
N LEU A 292 -1.86 0.48 -24.84
CA LEU A 292 -2.91 1.52 -24.90
C LEU A 292 -2.34 2.90 -24.63
N GLY A 293 -1.47 3.05 -23.61
CA GLY A 293 -0.80 4.30 -23.30
C GLY A 293 0.10 4.77 -24.45
N ALA A 294 0.85 3.85 -25.08
CA ALA A 294 1.67 4.15 -26.23
C ALA A 294 0.82 4.61 -27.43
N ALA A 295 -0.31 3.97 -27.70
CA ALA A 295 -1.25 4.40 -28.74
C ALA A 295 -1.80 5.82 -28.48
N GLY A 296 -2.21 6.11 -27.24
CA GLY A 296 -2.72 7.43 -26.85
C GLY A 296 -1.67 8.53 -26.98
N ALA A 297 -0.44 8.27 -26.51
CA ALA A 297 0.68 9.19 -26.64
C ALA A 297 1.06 9.45 -28.11
N ALA A 298 1.10 8.39 -28.94
CA ALA A 298 1.38 8.50 -30.36
C ALA A 298 0.30 9.32 -31.08
N ARG A 299 -0.98 9.06 -30.79
CA ARG A 299 -2.09 9.82 -31.37
C ARG A 299 -1.99 11.29 -31.04
N LEU A 300 -1.76 11.66 -29.77
CA LEU A 300 -1.55 13.05 -29.37
C LEU A 300 -0.36 13.69 -30.10
N LEU A 301 0.76 12.95 -30.22
CA LEU A 301 1.97 13.44 -30.85
C LEU A 301 1.78 13.69 -32.34
N LEU A 302 1.11 12.76 -33.04
CA LEU A 302 0.91 12.79 -34.50
C LEU A 302 -0.23 13.72 -34.94
N THR A 303 -1.32 13.78 -34.17
CA THR A 303 -2.52 14.56 -34.56
C THR A 303 -2.66 15.89 -33.82
N GLY A 304 -1.94 16.08 -32.71
CA GLY A 304 -2.07 17.23 -31.81
C GLY A 304 -3.35 17.25 -30.96
N ARG A 305 -4.16 16.18 -30.98
CA ARG A 305 -5.44 16.08 -30.26
C ARG A 305 -5.36 15.00 -29.20
N GLU A 306 -5.83 15.32 -28.00
CA GLU A 306 -5.97 14.33 -26.94
C GLU A 306 -7.06 13.31 -27.32
N PRO A 307 -6.77 12.00 -27.18
CA PRO A 307 -7.76 10.98 -27.44
C PRO A 307 -8.75 10.86 -26.26
N GLU A 308 -10.06 10.90 -26.55
CA GLU A 308 -11.10 10.61 -25.55
C GLU A 308 -11.07 9.13 -25.13
N THR A 309 -10.81 8.23 -26.08
CA THR A 309 -10.63 6.80 -25.85
C THR A 309 -9.45 6.26 -26.65
N VAL A 310 -8.83 5.22 -26.15
CA VAL A 310 -7.82 4.42 -26.86
C VAL A 310 -8.25 2.96 -26.88
N ALA A 311 -8.08 2.31 -28.03
CA ALA A 311 -8.48 0.93 -28.22
C ALA A 311 -7.36 0.11 -28.86
N LEU A 312 -7.22 -1.14 -28.44
CA LEU A 312 -6.36 -2.11 -29.11
C LEU A 312 -7.01 -3.50 -29.13
N ARG A 313 -6.56 -4.32 -30.05
CA ARG A 313 -6.94 -5.74 -30.08
C ARG A 313 -5.82 -6.57 -29.46
N THR A 314 -6.17 -7.34 -28.42
CA THR A 314 -5.21 -8.24 -27.76
C THR A 314 -4.89 -9.44 -28.67
N PRO A 315 -3.80 -10.19 -28.44
CA PRO A 315 -3.47 -11.40 -29.18
C PRO A 315 -4.57 -12.47 -29.15
N LYS A 316 -5.45 -12.45 -28.14
CA LYS A 316 -6.64 -13.33 -28.07
C LYS A 316 -7.84 -12.80 -28.87
N GLY A 317 -7.69 -11.73 -29.63
CA GLY A 317 -8.74 -11.15 -30.44
C GLY A 317 -9.74 -10.25 -29.70
N ILE A 318 -9.57 -10.07 -28.39
CA ILE A 318 -10.44 -9.21 -27.55
C ILE A 318 -10.06 -7.76 -27.77
N VAL A 319 -11.06 -6.92 -28.06
CA VAL A 319 -10.86 -5.47 -28.16
C VAL A 319 -11.00 -4.87 -26.77
N VAL A 320 -9.96 -4.16 -26.32
CA VAL A 320 -9.96 -3.38 -25.09
C VAL A 320 -10.01 -1.91 -25.48
N GLU A 321 -11.05 -1.21 -25.05
CA GLU A 321 -11.21 0.23 -25.26
C GLU A 321 -11.39 0.90 -23.91
N VAL A 322 -10.58 1.93 -23.63
CA VAL A 322 -10.58 2.64 -22.34
C VAL A 322 -10.33 4.13 -22.55
N ALA A 323 -10.84 4.96 -21.65
CA ALA A 323 -10.46 6.36 -21.58
C ALA A 323 -9.12 6.49 -20.84
N PRO A 324 -8.15 7.23 -21.38
CA PRO A 324 -6.92 7.54 -20.65
C PRO A 324 -7.22 8.31 -19.36
N LEU A 325 -6.39 8.14 -18.34
CA LEU A 325 -6.39 9.03 -17.18
C LEU A 325 -6.00 10.45 -17.59
N TRP A 326 -4.98 10.54 -18.40
CA TRP A 326 -4.51 11.76 -19.05
C TRP A 326 -3.60 11.44 -20.24
N CYS A 327 -3.53 12.36 -21.20
CA CYS A 327 -2.52 12.39 -22.25
C CYS A 327 -1.94 13.79 -22.31
N ARG A 328 -0.60 13.94 -22.34
CA ARG A 328 0.05 15.25 -22.34
C ARG A 328 1.30 15.27 -23.21
N ARG A 329 1.63 16.45 -23.77
CA ARG A 329 2.91 16.67 -24.42
C ARG A 329 4.01 16.79 -23.37
N THR A 330 5.19 16.27 -23.70
CA THR A 330 6.42 16.40 -22.92
C THR A 330 7.43 17.22 -23.71
N ASP A 331 8.55 17.62 -23.10
CA ASP A 331 9.60 18.40 -23.78
C ASP A 331 10.17 17.69 -25.02
N THR A 332 10.14 16.35 -25.03
CA THR A 332 10.71 15.53 -26.10
C THR A 332 9.69 14.74 -26.91
N GLY A 333 8.41 14.71 -26.50
CA GLY A 333 7.41 13.86 -27.13
C GLY A 333 6.02 14.01 -26.55
N ALA A 334 5.35 12.88 -26.26
CA ALA A 334 4.08 12.83 -25.55
C ALA A 334 4.03 11.63 -24.61
N ALA A 335 3.22 11.73 -23.56
CA ALA A 335 2.98 10.67 -22.60
C ALA A 335 1.48 10.49 -22.36
N CYS A 336 1.07 9.24 -22.07
CA CYS A 336 -0.32 8.89 -21.81
C CYS A 336 -0.38 7.84 -20.69
N ALA A 337 -1.30 8.04 -19.75
CA ALA A 337 -1.52 7.17 -18.60
C ALA A 337 -2.82 6.38 -18.73
N ILE A 338 -2.75 5.08 -18.50
CA ILE A 338 -3.89 4.17 -18.50
C ILE A 338 -4.03 3.56 -17.11
N ARG A 339 -5.21 3.62 -16.52
CA ARG A 339 -5.52 2.95 -15.25
C ARG A 339 -5.57 1.42 -15.48
N LYS A 340 -4.82 0.66 -14.70
CA LYS A 340 -4.88 -0.79 -14.76
C LYS A 340 -6.15 -1.30 -14.08
N ASP A 341 -6.87 -2.19 -14.74
CA ASP A 341 -8.00 -2.92 -14.20
C ASP A 341 -7.67 -4.43 -14.19
N GLY A 342 -7.54 -5.02 -13.01
CA GLY A 342 -7.24 -6.45 -12.83
C GLY A 342 -8.47 -7.34 -12.94
N GLY A 343 -9.69 -6.78 -13.07
CA GLY A 343 -10.92 -7.56 -13.02
C GLY A 343 -11.15 -8.16 -11.62
N ASP A 344 -11.59 -9.40 -11.58
CA ASP A 344 -11.79 -10.16 -10.33
C ASP A 344 -10.50 -10.85 -9.84
N ASP A 345 -9.38 -10.66 -10.55
CA ASP A 345 -8.07 -11.17 -10.13
C ASP A 345 -7.46 -10.28 -9.04
N VAL A 346 -6.87 -10.90 -8.01
CA VAL A 346 -6.21 -10.19 -6.91
C VAL A 346 -4.82 -9.75 -7.37
N ASP A 347 -4.77 -8.69 -8.18
CA ASP A 347 -3.53 -8.09 -8.66
C ASP A 347 -3.25 -6.80 -7.88
N VAL A 348 -2.12 -6.78 -7.16
CA VAL A 348 -1.67 -5.62 -6.34
C VAL A 348 -1.47 -4.35 -7.16
N THR A 349 -1.39 -4.45 -8.48
CA THR A 349 -1.23 -3.32 -9.40
C THR A 349 -2.57 -2.81 -9.96
N THR A 350 -3.70 -3.39 -9.55
CA THR A 350 -5.04 -2.91 -9.94
C THR A 350 -5.28 -1.49 -9.42
N GLY A 351 -5.78 -0.62 -10.30
CA GLY A 351 -6.04 0.80 -10.00
C GLY A 351 -4.84 1.72 -10.23
N LEU A 352 -3.61 1.18 -10.37
CA LEU A 352 -2.41 1.97 -10.62
C LEU A 352 -2.36 2.50 -12.06
N PRO A 353 -1.84 3.72 -12.29
CA PRO A 353 -1.57 4.23 -13.63
C PRO A 353 -0.37 3.54 -14.25
N VAL A 354 -0.49 3.12 -15.51
CA VAL A 354 0.62 2.67 -16.34
C VAL A 354 0.86 3.75 -17.39
N ILE A 355 2.06 4.35 -17.36
CA ILE A 355 2.41 5.49 -18.22
C ILE A 355 3.32 5.03 -19.35
N ALA A 356 2.98 5.39 -20.57
CA ALA A 356 3.83 5.21 -21.74
C ALA A 356 4.18 6.57 -22.36
N SER A 357 5.46 6.81 -22.58
CA SER A 357 5.97 7.99 -23.27
C SER A 357 6.47 7.63 -24.66
N VAL A 358 6.15 8.48 -25.64
CA VAL A 358 6.50 8.31 -27.04
C VAL A 358 7.34 9.50 -27.51
N VAL A 359 8.48 9.21 -28.12
CA VAL A 359 9.38 10.20 -28.69
C VAL A 359 9.63 9.85 -30.15
N LEU A 360 9.66 10.86 -31.05
CA LEU A 360 10.02 10.69 -32.47
C LEU A 360 11.50 10.98 -32.64
N GLU A 361 12.25 10.04 -33.19
CA GLU A 361 13.66 10.22 -33.59
C GLU A 361 13.79 10.06 -35.11
N PRO A 362 14.11 11.11 -35.85
CA PRO A 362 14.05 11.08 -37.31
C PRO A 362 14.99 10.09 -38.03
N ASP A 363 16.09 9.71 -37.39
CA ASP A 363 17.21 9.02 -38.05
C ASP A 363 17.41 7.55 -37.69
N ALA A 364 16.50 6.94 -36.91
CA ALA A 364 16.64 5.54 -36.50
C ALA A 364 15.48 4.66 -37.03
N PRO A 365 15.74 3.50 -37.62
CA PRO A 365 14.70 2.67 -38.20
C PRO A 365 13.99 1.81 -37.12
N GLY A 366 12.66 1.73 -37.23
CA GLY A 366 11.82 0.82 -36.44
C GLY A 366 11.52 1.31 -35.00
N VAL A 367 10.69 0.53 -34.29
CA VAL A 367 10.26 0.81 -32.93
C VAL A 367 11.26 0.28 -31.91
N ARG A 368 11.80 1.14 -31.05
CA ARG A 368 12.65 0.74 -29.92
C ARG A 368 11.89 0.92 -28.60
N ILE A 369 11.92 -0.09 -27.75
CA ILE A 369 11.18 -0.13 -26.49
C ILE A 369 12.16 -0.18 -25.32
N PHE A 370 12.09 0.82 -24.46
CA PHE A 370 12.91 0.93 -23.26
C PHE A 370 12.05 0.78 -22.00
N GLY A 371 12.62 0.24 -20.93
CA GLY A 371 12.02 0.26 -19.62
C GLY A 371 12.27 1.59 -18.94
N GLY A 372 11.20 2.26 -18.54
CA GLY A 372 11.27 3.47 -17.73
C GLY A 372 11.47 3.15 -16.23
N GLU A 373 11.28 4.17 -15.40
CA GLU A 373 11.32 4.04 -13.95
C GLU A 373 10.27 3.04 -13.48
N GLY A 374 10.65 2.09 -12.59
CA GLY A 374 9.76 1.02 -12.12
C GLY A 374 9.70 -0.24 -12.99
N VAL A 375 10.22 -0.23 -14.22
CA VAL A 375 10.37 -1.45 -15.02
C VAL A 375 11.63 -2.20 -14.58
N GLY A 376 11.47 -3.46 -14.16
CA GLY A 376 12.59 -4.33 -13.79
C GLY A 376 13.55 -4.55 -14.96
N ARG A 377 14.82 -4.87 -14.65
CA ARG A 377 15.80 -5.34 -15.65
C ARG A 377 16.07 -6.82 -15.47
N VAL A 378 16.31 -7.50 -16.55
CA VAL A 378 16.71 -8.92 -16.55
C VAL A 378 18.10 -9.06 -15.94
N THR A 379 18.20 -9.80 -14.85
CA THR A 379 19.46 -9.99 -14.10
C THR A 379 20.07 -11.39 -14.28
N LYS A 380 19.30 -12.36 -14.77
CA LYS A 380 19.74 -13.76 -14.95
C LYS A 380 19.38 -14.25 -16.36
N PRO A 381 20.21 -15.11 -16.97
CA PRO A 381 19.89 -15.74 -18.24
C PRO A 381 18.71 -16.72 -18.06
N GLY A 382 17.95 -16.95 -19.15
CA GLY A 382 16.78 -17.87 -19.17
C GLY A 382 15.43 -17.18 -19.16
N LEU A 383 15.38 -15.85 -19.07
CA LEU A 383 14.17 -15.07 -19.29
C LEU A 383 14.02 -14.69 -20.77
N ASP A 384 12.82 -14.21 -21.14
CA ASP A 384 12.43 -13.87 -22.51
C ASP A 384 13.31 -12.75 -23.14
N GLN A 385 13.94 -11.93 -22.33
CA GLN A 385 14.84 -10.85 -22.75
C GLN A 385 16.30 -11.11 -22.26
N PRO A 386 17.31 -10.59 -23.00
CA PRO A 386 18.71 -10.68 -22.58
C PRO A 386 18.98 -10.00 -21.24
N VAL A 387 20.02 -10.47 -20.56
CA VAL A 387 20.49 -9.84 -19.30
C VAL A 387 20.86 -8.37 -19.56
N GLY A 388 20.36 -7.48 -18.71
CA GLY A 388 20.54 -6.01 -18.81
C GLY A 388 19.39 -5.29 -19.52
N GLU A 389 18.56 -5.99 -20.28
CA GLU A 389 17.40 -5.42 -20.94
C GLU A 389 16.23 -5.22 -19.96
N ALA A 390 15.26 -4.37 -20.37
CA ALA A 390 14.02 -4.19 -19.64
C ALA A 390 13.22 -5.50 -19.60
N ALA A 391 12.73 -5.87 -18.42
CA ALA A 391 11.93 -7.08 -18.19
C ALA A 391 10.50 -6.93 -18.76
N ILE A 392 10.41 -6.63 -20.04
CA ILE A 392 9.17 -6.53 -20.82
C ILE A 392 9.17 -7.71 -21.78
N ASN A 393 8.27 -8.64 -21.57
CA ASN A 393 8.18 -9.86 -22.36
C ASN A 393 7.87 -9.59 -23.84
N HIS A 394 8.07 -10.57 -24.69
CA HIS A 394 7.87 -10.47 -26.15
C HIS A 394 6.45 -10.03 -26.54
N VAL A 395 5.41 -10.60 -25.93
CA VAL A 395 4.01 -10.27 -26.26
C VAL A 395 3.66 -8.79 -25.99
N PRO A 396 3.92 -8.21 -24.80
CA PRO A 396 3.78 -6.77 -24.60
C PRO A 396 4.58 -5.91 -25.58
N ARG A 397 5.81 -6.28 -25.90
CA ARG A 397 6.64 -5.56 -26.89
C ARG A 397 5.98 -5.54 -28.28
N GLN A 398 5.48 -6.70 -28.72
CA GLN A 398 4.76 -6.81 -29.98
C GLN A 398 3.48 -5.96 -29.97
N MET A 399 2.67 -6.02 -28.92
CA MET A 399 1.45 -5.23 -28.80
C MET A 399 1.71 -3.72 -28.85
N ILE A 400 2.80 -3.25 -28.23
CA ILE A 400 3.21 -1.86 -28.27
C ILE A 400 3.59 -1.47 -29.70
N ALA A 401 4.43 -2.25 -30.37
CA ALA A 401 4.85 -1.98 -31.75
C ALA A 401 3.67 -1.90 -32.72
N GLU A 402 2.79 -2.93 -32.69
CA GLU A 402 1.58 -2.96 -33.52
C GLU A 402 0.64 -1.78 -33.27
N ALA A 403 0.48 -1.37 -31.98
CA ALA A 403 -0.38 -0.26 -31.61
C ALA A 403 0.14 1.06 -32.22
N LEU A 404 1.44 1.23 -32.24
CA LEU A 404 2.11 2.43 -32.76
C LEU A 404 2.11 2.50 -34.27
N GLU A 405 2.40 1.38 -34.94
CA GLU A 405 2.31 1.26 -36.38
C GLU A 405 0.89 1.61 -36.86
N ARG A 406 -0.13 1.12 -36.16
CA ARG A 406 -1.53 1.43 -36.47
C ARG A 406 -1.86 2.93 -36.30
N GLU A 407 -1.41 3.58 -35.22
CA GLU A 407 -1.63 5.03 -35.04
C GLU A 407 -0.90 5.86 -36.11
N ALA A 408 0.25 5.37 -36.54
CA ALA A 408 0.99 5.95 -37.66
C ALA A 408 0.24 5.85 -38.98
N GLU A 409 -0.29 4.67 -39.32
CA GLU A 409 -1.11 4.47 -40.50
C GLU A 409 -2.36 5.35 -40.49
N ASN A 410 -3.06 5.41 -39.34
CA ASN A 410 -4.24 6.25 -39.16
C ASN A 410 -3.93 7.74 -39.36
N ALA A 411 -2.81 8.23 -38.83
CA ALA A 411 -2.39 9.61 -38.98
C ALA A 411 -2.01 9.93 -40.45
N ALA A 412 -1.33 9.01 -41.14
CA ALA A 412 -1.01 9.13 -42.56
C ALA A 412 -2.27 9.17 -43.42
N TYR A 413 -3.25 8.31 -43.15
CA TYR A 413 -4.53 8.29 -43.86
C TYR A 413 -5.30 9.59 -43.67
N THR A 414 -5.31 10.14 -42.45
CA THR A 414 -6.00 11.42 -42.15
C THR A 414 -5.33 12.62 -42.85
N ALA A 415 -4.00 12.62 -42.92
CA ALA A 415 -3.24 13.65 -43.62
C ALA A 415 -3.48 13.63 -45.15
N ASP A 416 -3.55 12.43 -45.76
CA ASP A 416 -3.87 12.27 -47.18
C ASP A 416 -5.29 12.72 -47.52
N PHE A 417 -6.24 12.59 -46.61
CA PHE A 417 -7.64 13.03 -46.79
C PHE A 417 -7.78 14.56 -46.70
N GLN A 418 -6.94 15.24 -45.91
CA GLN A 418 -6.94 16.68 -45.77
C GLN A 418 -6.16 17.40 -46.91
N HIS A 419 -5.29 16.71 -47.63
CA HIS A 419 -4.49 17.21 -48.75
C HIS A 419 -4.78 16.40 -50.01
N GLN A 420 -5.96 16.58 -50.61
CA GLN A 420 -6.25 16.06 -51.94
C GLN A 420 -5.23 16.66 -52.96
N GLY A 421 -4.18 15.90 -53.27
CA GLY A 421 -3.33 16.21 -54.40
C GLY A 421 -1.81 15.93 -54.36
N ARG A 422 -1.23 15.40 -53.29
CA ARG A 422 0.22 15.07 -53.30
C ARG A 422 0.53 13.70 -52.73
N ARG A 423 0.83 12.72 -53.60
CA ARG A 423 1.25 11.34 -53.27
C ARG A 423 2.60 11.20 -52.51
N GLN A 424 3.20 12.28 -52.07
CA GLN A 424 4.50 12.28 -51.36
C GLN A 424 4.41 12.15 -49.84
N GLY A 425 3.21 12.23 -49.23
CA GLY A 425 3.05 12.23 -47.76
C GLY A 425 3.21 10.88 -47.07
N ARG A 426 2.83 9.78 -47.75
CA ARG A 426 2.70 8.45 -47.11
C ARG A 426 4.02 7.84 -46.61
N ARG A 427 5.10 7.93 -47.41
CA ARG A 427 6.43 7.45 -47.02
C ARG A 427 7.07 8.31 -45.89
N SER A 428 6.89 9.62 -45.96
CA SER A 428 7.52 10.57 -45.01
C SER A 428 7.02 10.46 -43.56
N ILE A 429 5.78 10.05 -43.32
CA ILE A 429 5.24 9.89 -41.94
C ILE A 429 5.65 8.53 -41.38
N LEU A 430 5.58 7.46 -42.16
CA LEU A 430 6.04 6.13 -41.79
C LEU A 430 7.56 6.09 -41.53
N ASP A 431 8.35 6.81 -42.35
CA ASP A 431 9.81 6.90 -42.16
C ASP A 431 10.19 7.77 -40.95
N LYS A 432 9.30 8.65 -40.46
CA LYS A 432 9.51 9.48 -39.27
C LYS A 432 9.07 8.83 -37.95
N ILE A 433 8.29 7.77 -38.02
CA ILE A 433 7.79 7.05 -36.86
C ILE A 433 8.72 5.89 -36.43
N GLY A 434 9.94 5.93 -36.86
CA GLY A 434 10.91 4.95 -36.46
C GLY A 434 11.58 5.27 -35.14
N ASN A 435 10.90 5.44 -33.94
CA ASN A 435 11.84 5.55 -32.82
C ASN A 435 11.28 5.73 -31.41
N ALA A 436 11.95 5.04 -30.54
CA ALA A 436 12.12 5.14 -29.08
C ALA A 436 10.87 5.37 -28.24
N PHE A 437 10.40 4.30 -27.65
CA PHE A 437 9.39 4.34 -26.61
C PHE A 437 10.03 4.13 -25.25
N VAL A 438 9.86 5.10 -24.37
CA VAL A 438 10.22 4.97 -22.95
C VAL A 438 8.92 4.67 -22.19
N LEU A 439 8.77 3.43 -21.74
CA LEU A 439 7.73 3.09 -20.78
C LEU A 439 8.17 3.58 -19.42
N ARG A 440 7.43 4.52 -18.84
CA ARG A 440 7.55 4.88 -17.44
C ARG A 440 6.29 4.39 -16.71
N PRO A 441 6.33 3.33 -15.95
CA PRO A 441 5.34 3.11 -14.91
C PRO A 441 5.75 3.96 -13.69
N ASP A 442 5.13 5.12 -13.49
CA ASP A 442 5.33 5.95 -12.29
C ASP A 442 4.64 5.35 -11.06
N CYS A 443 4.75 4.04 -10.88
CA CYS A 443 4.06 3.35 -9.78
C CYS A 443 4.93 2.37 -9.02
N LEU A 444 6.25 2.59 -8.93
CA LEU A 444 7.09 1.65 -8.17
C LEU A 444 8.21 2.31 -7.39
N HIS A 445 7.95 3.40 -6.67
CA HIS A 445 8.77 3.73 -5.51
C HIS A 445 8.70 2.66 -4.40
N HIS A 446 7.87 1.60 -4.56
CA HIS A 446 7.60 0.58 -3.54
C HIS A 446 8.30 -0.76 -3.74
N PHE A 447 9.11 -0.97 -4.79
CA PHE A 447 9.73 -2.28 -5.05
C PHE A 447 11.25 -2.30 -5.23
N ARG A 448 11.98 -1.39 -4.61
CA ARG A 448 13.46 -1.49 -4.54
C ARG A 448 13.98 -2.52 -3.53
N GLY A 449 13.27 -3.56 -3.21
CA GLY A 449 13.72 -4.54 -2.19
C GLY A 449 13.54 -6.02 -2.48
N ALA A 450 12.74 -6.42 -3.43
CA ALA A 450 12.23 -7.79 -3.51
C ALA A 450 12.93 -8.74 -4.51
N CYS A 451 13.99 -8.33 -5.19
CA CYS A 451 14.71 -9.19 -6.16
C CYS A 451 16.15 -9.46 -5.74
N ARG A 452 16.40 -9.79 -4.48
CA ARG A 452 17.65 -10.49 -4.10
C ARG A 452 17.26 -11.78 -3.38
N GLY A 453 17.30 -12.87 -4.14
CA GLY A 453 17.50 -14.22 -3.64
C GLY A 453 16.34 -14.87 -2.90
N SER A 454 15.40 -15.45 -3.62
CA SER A 454 14.78 -16.70 -3.22
C SER A 454 14.31 -17.44 -4.48
N GLU A 455 14.75 -18.69 -4.59
CA GLU A 455 14.21 -19.69 -5.49
C GLU A 455 12.79 -20.01 -5.05
N HIS A 456 11.82 -19.30 -5.60
CA HIS A 456 10.43 -19.77 -5.71
C HIS A 456 9.80 -19.06 -6.88
N GLU A 457 9.38 -19.89 -7.82
CA GLU A 457 8.57 -19.57 -8.98
C GLU A 457 7.34 -18.76 -8.55
N TYR A 458 7.26 -17.50 -8.99
CA TYR A 458 6.00 -16.78 -9.02
C TYR A 458 5.26 -17.18 -10.29
N PRO A 459 4.04 -17.70 -10.19
CA PRO A 459 3.23 -17.97 -11.35
C PRO A 459 2.66 -16.67 -11.92
N CYS A 460 3.47 -15.92 -12.65
CA CYS A 460 3.00 -14.95 -13.61
C CYS A 460 2.76 -15.66 -14.92
N GLY A 461 1.60 -16.25 -15.06
CA GLY A 461 1.20 -16.89 -16.32
C GLY A 461 0.25 -18.04 -16.07
N TYR A 462 -1.04 -17.81 -16.20
CA TYR A 462 -1.95 -18.88 -16.53
C TYR A 462 -1.52 -19.43 -17.88
N ASP A 463 -0.69 -20.48 -17.85
CA ASP A 463 -0.40 -21.34 -19.00
C ASP A 463 -1.60 -22.25 -19.22
N PHE A 464 -2.50 -21.83 -20.10
CA PHE A 464 -3.54 -22.70 -20.64
C PHE A 464 -2.90 -23.69 -21.64
N ARG A 465 -2.18 -24.68 -21.14
CA ARG A 465 -1.91 -25.91 -21.91
C ARG A 465 -2.97 -26.95 -21.61
N HIS A 466 -3.84 -27.08 -22.58
CA HIS A 466 -4.46 -28.30 -23.07
C HIS A 466 -4.67 -29.52 -22.15
N GLY A 467 -5.89 -29.72 -21.76
CA GLY A 467 -6.46 -31.06 -21.75
C GLY A 467 -6.86 -31.46 -23.17
N GLY A 468 -6.10 -32.35 -23.78
CA GLY A 468 -6.45 -32.94 -25.09
C GLY A 468 -5.55 -34.11 -25.41
N GLN A 469 -6.01 -35.29 -25.07
CA GLN A 469 -5.89 -36.63 -25.64
C GLN A 469 -6.02 -37.63 -24.48
N GLY A 470 -7.02 -38.47 -24.36
CA GLY A 470 -7.42 -39.48 -25.31
C GLY A 470 -7.02 -40.82 -24.71
N GLY A 471 -7.93 -41.63 -24.37
CA GLY A 471 -7.74 -43.02 -23.93
C GLY A 471 -8.65 -43.33 -22.76
#